data_2c60a12326f9e44c5aa1014d3f2af3f9
#
_entry.id   2c60a12326f9e44c5aa1014d3f2af3f9
#
_cell.length_a   1.000
_cell.length_b   1.000
_cell.length_c   1.000
_cell.angle_alpha   90.00
_cell.angle_beta   90.00
_cell.angle_gamma   90.00
#
_symmetry.space_group_name_H-M   'P 1'
#
loop_
_entity.id
_entity.type
_entity.pdbx_description
1 polymer ?
#
loop_
_entity_poly.entity_id
_entity_poly.type
_entity_poly.pdbx_seq_one_letter_code
_entity_poly.pdbx_strand_id
1 'polypeptide(L)'
;MKXKIMTISIVLFSLLGCKNEGEKKVVTQNEQTIDQNEIKHIAKETYIALFPLVYNYGTMYNQAINKNVSEYIGGFGVYKHYGLSTPENRDIPTPNNNTPYSWAWVDLRLEPWVLTMPPSDDNRYYVCQWDDMWGYVIDAPGSIIDGQDGGNYLLTTKEFDGPIPKGIKRAIYSESQFIGTLTRTGVNGQDDIPAMEDIQNGYILQPLSSYIGSEPKVISENINWLRYESRDLKNINFFKYANFMLDYIIPNKADQTMLENAKKIGVEAGREWQPNKMDSSFVLAINTGIEEALREIDQQVAITNDGNKLFNTREVIGEDYLNRTVGVVVGQFGNYPTQAIYPSFQTDINGELLDGSKXNYSITFSADELPKSDYFWSFTMYDLPNRFLVENSINRYSIGSQTKSLKKDKDGSMTIYFQMDYPGQEREGNWLPTPEGPFYTVLRIYGPDDKLLNGPYKLPEIIAVQKN
;
A
#
# COMPACT_ATOMS: atom_id res chain seq x y z
N MET A 1 -3.60 -20.92 34.13
CA MET A 1 -4.94 -20.24 34.16
C MET A 1 -5.88 -21.03 33.24
N LYS A 2 -6.98 -21.52 33.71
CA LYS A 2 -7.93 -22.36 32.95
C LYS A 2 -8.89 -21.49 32.12
N UNK A 3 -8.96 -21.46 31.02
CA UNK A 3 -9.67 -20.93 30.31
C UNK A 3 -10.84 -21.45 30.40
N LYS A 4 -11.50 -20.83 30.73
CA LYS A 4 -12.90 -21.20 30.68
C LYS A 4 -13.38 -21.07 29.24
N ILE A 5 -13.65 -22.20 28.67
CA ILE A 5 -14.32 -22.25 27.35
C ILE A 5 -15.75 -21.71 27.60
N MET A 6 -15.99 -20.53 27.12
CA MET A 6 -17.29 -19.90 27.24
C MET A 6 -18.08 -20.22 25.96
N THR A 7 -19.07 -21.11 26.11
CA THR A 7 -19.94 -21.48 24.99
C THR A 7 -20.89 -20.33 24.68
N ILE A 8 -20.95 -19.93 23.42
CA ILE A 8 -21.90 -18.90 22.98
C ILE A 8 -23.30 -19.50 22.97
N SER A 9 -24.12 -19.06 23.89
CA SER A 9 -25.56 -19.37 23.83
C SER A 9 -26.29 -18.13 23.35
N ILE A 10 -26.72 -18.14 22.11
CA ILE A 10 -27.60 -17.10 21.60
C ILE A 10 -29.04 -17.58 21.82
N VAL A 11 -29.75 -16.92 22.71
CA VAL A 11 -31.15 -17.22 23.00
C VAL A 11 -32.03 -16.25 22.22
N LEU A 12 -32.85 -16.81 21.38
CA LEU A 12 -33.82 -16.02 20.61
C LEU A 12 -35.09 -15.86 21.47
N PHE A 13 -35.41 -14.65 21.86
CA PHE A 13 -36.65 -14.33 22.53
C PHE A 13 -37.71 -13.93 21.50
N SER A 14 -38.71 -14.80 21.30
CA SER A 14 -39.88 -14.43 20.52
C SER A 14 -40.91 -13.80 21.44
N LEU A 15 -41.12 -12.52 21.35
CA LEU A 15 -42.26 -11.87 22.02
C LEU A 15 -43.51 -12.04 21.14
N LEU A 16 -44.44 -12.85 21.60
CA LEU A 16 -45.75 -12.96 20.99
C LEU A 16 -46.57 -11.70 21.35
N GLY A 17 -46.66 -10.79 20.44
CA GLY A 17 -47.50 -9.62 20.60
C GLY A 17 -47.78 -9.00 19.23
N CYS A 18 -49.05 -8.71 19.01
CA CYS A 18 -49.66 -8.30 17.74
C CYS A 18 -48.86 -7.40 16.83
N LYS A 19 -48.89 -7.78 15.57
CA LYS A 19 -48.67 -7.02 14.33
C LYS A 19 -47.87 -5.70 14.41
N ASN A 20 -46.61 -5.85 14.40
CA ASN A 20 -45.63 -5.00 13.71
C ASN A 20 -44.42 -5.91 13.56
N GLU A 21 -43.76 -5.89 12.42
CA GLU A 21 -42.53 -6.66 12.22
C GLU A 21 -41.49 -6.17 13.23
N GLY A 22 -41.52 -6.73 14.42
CA GLY A 22 -40.63 -6.37 15.50
C GLY A 22 -39.21 -6.84 15.21
N GLU A 23 -38.27 -5.94 15.35
CA GLU A 23 -36.85 -6.24 15.25
C GLU A 23 -36.50 -7.40 16.18
N LYS A 24 -35.89 -8.45 15.63
CA LYS A 24 -35.42 -9.59 16.42
C LYS A 24 -34.24 -9.17 17.27
N LYS A 25 -34.35 -9.31 18.57
CA LYS A 25 -33.27 -9.01 19.51
C LYS A 25 -32.40 -10.25 19.70
N VAL A 26 -31.09 -10.06 19.70
CA VAL A 26 -30.10 -11.13 19.82
C VAL A 26 -29.24 -10.86 21.05
N VAL A 27 -29.02 -11.89 21.89
CA VAL A 27 -28.15 -11.79 23.05
C VAL A 27 -26.71 -12.12 22.61
N THR A 28 -25.80 -11.19 22.83
CA THR A 28 -24.38 -11.37 22.52
C THR A 28 -23.65 -12.08 23.66
N GLN A 29 -22.40 -12.45 23.41
CA GLN A 29 -21.54 -13.09 24.41
C GLN A 29 -21.36 -12.31 25.70
N ASN A 30 -21.57 -10.99 25.64
CA ASN A 30 -21.46 -10.11 26.81
C ASN A 30 -22.81 -9.88 27.50
N GLU A 31 -23.79 -10.72 27.20
CA GLU A 31 -25.16 -10.62 27.72
C GLU A 31 -25.89 -9.33 27.35
N GLN A 32 -25.34 -8.57 26.40
CA GLN A 32 -26.01 -7.39 25.86
C GLN A 32 -26.95 -7.79 24.74
N THR A 33 -28.18 -7.29 24.81
CA THR A 33 -29.14 -7.50 23.74
C THR A 33 -29.01 -6.38 22.73
N ILE A 34 -28.58 -6.72 21.50
CA ILE A 34 -28.54 -5.76 20.41
C ILE A 34 -29.32 -6.34 19.23
N ASP A 35 -29.96 -5.44 18.46
CA ASP A 35 -30.76 -5.91 17.33
C ASP A 35 -29.89 -6.21 16.11
N GLN A 36 -30.49 -6.89 15.12
CA GLN A 36 -29.77 -7.31 13.93
C GLN A 36 -29.26 -6.13 13.10
N ASN A 37 -29.97 -5.00 13.10
CA ASN A 37 -29.50 -3.81 12.39
C ASN A 37 -28.26 -3.21 13.06
N GLU A 38 -28.23 -3.22 14.38
CA GLU A 38 -27.04 -2.76 15.13
C GLU A 38 -25.86 -3.68 14.88
N ILE A 39 -26.06 -5.01 14.91
CA ILE A 39 -25.00 -5.99 14.60
C ILE A 39 -24.45 -5.74 13.19
N LYS A 40 -25.34 -5.59 12.21
CA LYS A 40 -24.97 -5.34 10.81
C LYS A 40 -24.14 -4.05 10.69
N HIS A 41 -24.61 -2.98 11.33
CA HIS A 41 -23.90 -1.68 11.29
C HIS A 41 -22.52 -1.79 11.92
N ILE A 42 -22.42 -2.41 13.11
CA ILE A 42 -21.13 -2.59 13.78
C ILE A 42 -20.21 -3.46 12.91
N ALA A 43 -20.73 -4.53 12.32
CA ALA A 43 -19.94 -5.41 11.44
C ALA A 43 -19.39 -4.63 10.25
N LYS A 44 -20.21 -3.77 9.63
CA LYS A 44 -19.78 -2.93 8.50
C LYS A 44 -18.65 -2.00 8.91
N GLU A 45 -18.86 -1.22 9.97
CA GLU A 45 -17.87 -0.23 10.43
C GLU A 45 -16.58 -0.91 10.89
N THR A 46 -16.70 -2.04 11.61
CA THR A 46 -15.55 -2.80 12.10
C THR A 46 -14.77 -3.42 10.93
N TYR A 47 -15.47 -3.98 9.94
CA TYR A 47 -14.81 -4.54 8.75
C TYR A 47 -13.97 -3.47 8.04
N ILE A 48 -14.56 -2.28 7.82
CA ILE A 48 -13.84 -1.17 7.17
C ILE A 48 -12.62 -0.79 8.00
N ALA A 49 -12.78 -0.62 9.32
CA ALA A 49 -11.67 -0.18 10.18
C ALA A 49 -10.54 -1.20 10.24
N LEU A 50 -10.87 -2.50 10.26
CA LEU A 50 -9.89 -3.57 10.43
C LEU A 50 -9.40 -4.18 9.10
N PHE A 51 -9.92 -3.72 7.96
CA PHE A 51 -9.54 -4.28 6.67
C PHE A 51 -8.03 -4.25 6.42
N PRO A 52 -7.34 -3.12 6.66
CA PRO A 52 -5.89 -3.11 6.45
C PRO A 52 -5.15 -4.11 7.34
N LEU A 53 -5.60 -4.28 8.58
CA LEU A 53 -4.97 -5.21 9.52
C LEU A 53 -5.00 -6.64 8.98
N VAL A 54 -6.15 -7.08 8.44
CA VAL A 54 -6.30 -8.43 7.91
C VAL A 54 -5.58 -8.56 6.55
N TYR A 55 -5.69 -7.54 5.70
CA TYR A 55 -5.02 -7.54 4.40
C TYR A 55 -3.50 -7.63 4.58
N ASN A 56 -2.96 -6.80 5.47
CA ASN A 56 -1.52 -6.80 5.77
C ASN A 56 -1.08 -8.12 6.40
N TYR A 57 -1.92 -8.74 7.23
CA TYR A 57 -1.63 -10.08 7.74
C TYR A 57 -1.46 -11.07 6.59
N GLY A 58 -2.35 -11.04 5.60
CA GLY A 58 -2.25 -11.94 4.44
C GLY A 58 -0.95 -11.78 3.68
N THR A 59 -0.55 -10.53 3.44
CA THR A 59 0.72 -10.23 2.77
C THR A 59 1.91 -10.70 3.60
N MET A 60 1.92 -10.36 4.89
CA MET A 60 2.97 -10.79 5.83
C MET A 60 3.05 -12.31 5.90
N TYR A 61 1.90 -12.99 5.99
CA TYR A 61 1.84 -14.45 6.05
C TYR A 61 2.52 -15.07 4.82
N ASN A 62 2.15 -14.60 3.64
CA ASN A 62 2.72 -15.14 2.40
C ASN A 62 4.19 -14.78 2.23
N GLN A 63 4.60 -13.59 2.66
CA GLN A 63 5.99 -13.15 2.46
C GLN A 63 6.94 -13.61 3.56
N ALA A 64 6.50 -13.69 4.81
CA ALA A 64 7.41 -13.94 5.92
C ALA A 64 7.19 -15.29 6.62
N ILE A 65 6.07 -15.97 6.40
CA ILE A 65 5.70 -17.15 7.18
C ILE A 65 5.53 -18.39 6.30
N ASN A 66 4.78 -18.30 5.22
CA ASN A 66 4.43 -19.44 4.37
C ASN A 66 5.55 -19.74 3.37
N LYS A 67 6.38 -20.71 3.71
CA LYS A 67 7.56 -21.09 2.87
C LYS A 67 7.17 -21.75 1.54
N ASN A 68 5.87 -22.07 1.35
CA ASN A 68 5.41 -22.87 0.21
C ASN A 68 4.88 -22.02 -0.96
N VAL A 69 4.91 -20.69 -0.85
CA VAL A 69 4.41 -19.79 -1.90
C VAL A 69 5.56 -18.99 -2.51
N SER A 70 5.38 -18.59 -3.76
CA SER A 70 6.42 -17.85 -4.51
C SER A 70 6.72 -16.47 -3.91
N GLU A 71 5.76 -15.90 -3.20
CA GLU A 71 5.91 -14.60 -2.55
C GLU A 71 6.85 -14.62 -1.34
N TYR A 72 7.20 -15.81 -0.83
CA TYR A 72 8.03 -15.92 0.37
C TYR A 72 9.39 -15.26 0.16
N ILE A 73 9.75 -14.35 1.08
CA ILE A 73 10.97 -13.53 0.96
C ILE A 73 12.11 -14.01 1.88
N GLY A 74 11.86 -15.03 2.72
CA GLY A 74 12.89 -15.57 3.59
C GLY A 74 12.62 -15.47 5.07
N GLY A 75 11.50 -14.86 5.47
CA GLY A 75 11.15 -14.72 6.89
C GLY A 75 11.23 -13.28 7.38
N PHE A 76 11.24 -13.12 8.70
CA PHE A 76 11.36 -11.80 9.31
C PHE A 76 12.83 -11.37 9.37
N GLY A 77 13.06 -10.07 9.23
CA GLY A 77 14.37 -9.46 9.38
C GLY A 77 15.28 -9.64 8.17
N VAL A 78 14.75 -10.03 7.03
CA VAL A 78 15.51 -10.17 5.79
C VAL A 78 14.85 -9.35 4.68
N TYR A 79 15.70 -8.77 3.83
CA TYR A 79 15.26 -8.10 2.62
C TYR A 79 15.25 -9.05 1.44
N LYS A 80 14.23 -8.94 0.61
CA LYS A 80 14.26 -9.51 -0.73
C LYS A 80 14.18 -8.37 -1.75
N HIS A 81 15.16 -8.33 -2.63
CA HIS A 81 15.28 -7.29 -3.65
C HIS A 81 14.74 -7.79 -4.98
N TYR A 82 14.02 -6.92 -5.67
CA TYR A 82 13.50 -7.20 -7.01
C TYR A 82 14.14 -6.23 -8.00
N GLY A 83 14.28 -6.66 -9.23
CA GLY A 83 14.83 -5.84 -10.30
C GLY A 83 13.76 -5.04 -11.05
N LEU A 84 14.17 -4.45 -12.16
CA LEU A 84 13.24 -3.73 -13.04
C LEU A 84 12.19 -4.68 -13.60
N SER A 85 10.96 -4.19 -13.63
CA SER A 85 9.87 -4.88 -14.33
C SER A 85 10.05 -4.78 -15.84
N THR A 86 9.68 -5.84 -16.54
CA THR A 86 9.72 -5.93 -18.01
C THR A 86 8.34 -6.40 -18.52
N PRO A 87 8.09 -6.39 -19.84
CA PRO A 87 6.83 -6.91 -20.36
C PRO A 87 6.57 -8.38 -20.04
N GLU A 88 7.60 -9.13 -19.64
CA GLU A 88 7.45 -10.54 -19.22
C GLU A 88 6.82 -10.66 -17.82
N ASN A 89 6.86 -9.59 -17.01
CA ASN A 89 6.29 -9.58 -15.67
C ASN A 89 4.78 -9.31 -15.76
N ARG A 90 4.01 -10.39 -15.73
CA ARG A 90 2.56 -10.34 -15.91
C ARG A 90 1.79 -10.76 -14.66
N ASP A 91 2.47 -10.78 -13.51
CA ASP A 91 1.88 -11.22 -12.25
C ASP A 91 1.11 -10.09 -11.55
N ILE A 92 1.57 -8.84 -11.74
CA ILE A 92 1.02 -7.67 -11.07
C ILE A 92 0.72 -6.59 -12.12
N PRO A 93 -0.53 -6.07 -12.14
CA PRO A 93 -0.86 -4.96 -13.04
C PRO A 93 -0.14 -3.67 -12.66
N THR A 94 0.11 -2.83 -13.64
CA THR A 94 0.73 -1.51 -13.48
C THR A 94 2.09 -1.58 -12.77
N PRO A 95 3.00 -2.48 -13.21
CA PRO A 95 4.29 -2.63 -12.54
C PRO A 95 5.12 -1.35 -12.67
N ASN A 96 5.86 -1.02 -11.61
CA ASN A 96 6.72 0.16 -11.57
C ASN A 96 8.10 -0.21 -12.13
N ASN A 97 8.51 0.45 -13.21
CA ASN A 97 9.84 0.21 -13.75
C ASN A 97 10.80 1.39 -13.57
N ASN A 98 10.51 2.26 -12.60
CA ASN A 98 11.39 3.39 -12.25
C ASN A 98 12.06 3.21 -10.89
N THR A 99 11.39 2.50 -9.96
CA THR A 99 11.88 2.31 -8.60
C THR A 99 11.64 0.87 -8.16
N PRO A 100 12.54 -0.06 -8.56
CA PRO A 100 12.44 -1.45 -8.12
C PRO A 100 12.26 -1.58 -6.63
N TYR A 101 11.57 -2.64 -6.21
CA TYR A 101 11.11 -2.83 -4.84
C TYR A 101 12.02 -3.75 -4.06
N SER A 102 12.13 -3.46 -2.77
CA SER A 102 12.71 -4.39 -1.80
C SER A 102 11.71 -4.53 -0.66
N TRP A 103 11.35 -5.77 -0.33
CA TRP A 103 10.37 -6.08 0.72
C TRP A 103 11.09 -6.62 1.94
N ALA A 104 10.60 -6.26 3.12
CA ALA A 104 11.01 -6.87 4.39
C ALA A 104 9.90 -6.73 5.42
N TRP A 105 9.86 -7.67 6.36
CA TRP A 105 8.99 -7.65 7.53
C TRP A 105 9.85 -7.80 8.77
N VAL A 106 9.48 -7.10 9.85
CA VAL A 106 10.22 -7.13 11.10
C VAL A 106 9.26 -7.48 12.24
N ASP A 107 9.71 -8.40 13.08
CA ASP A 107 9.02 -8.81 14.30
C ASP A 107 9.66 -8.07 15.47
N LEU A 108 8.89 -7.12 16.05
CA LEU A 108 9.38 -6.25 17.13
C LEU A 108 9.03 -6.76 18.52
N ARG A 109 8.47 -7.98 18.62
CA ARG A 109 7.99 -8.48 19.93
C ARG A 109 9.11 -8.64 20.96
N LEU A 110 10.28 -9.03 20.48
CA LEU A 110 11.39 -9.41 21.37
C LEU A 110 12.31 -8.24 21.69
N GLU A 111 12.66 -7.45 20.68
CA GLU A 111 13.54 -6.31 20.80
C GLU A 111 13.40 -5.41 19.59
N PRO A 112 13.86 -4.15 19.72
CA PRO A 112 13.95 -3.28 18.54
C PRO A 112 14.90 -3.83 17.49
N TRP A 113 14.76 -3.36 16.26
CA TRP A 113 15.70 -3.67 15.16
C TRP A 113 16.35 -2.38 14.68
N VAL A 114 17.46 -2.50 14.01
CA VAL A 114 18.17 -1.38 13.39
C VAL A 114 18.14 -1.57 11.88
N LEU A 115 17.59 -0.56 11.20
CA LEU A 115 17.71 -0.42 9.75
C LEU A 115 18.95 0.41 9.45
N THR A 116 19.84 -0.12 8.62
CA THR A 116 20.95 0.65 8.04
C THR A 116 20.62 0.94 6.57
N MET A 117 20.65 2.20 6.20
CA MET A 117 20.56 2.62 4.80
C MET A 117 21.94 3.06 4.32
N PRO A 118 22.37 2.60 3.15
CA PRO A 118 23.64 3.08 2.60
C PRO A 118 23.51 4.53 2.12
N PRO A 119 24.61 5.26 2.02
CA PRO A 119 24.56 6.52 1.30
C PRO A 119 24.26 6.26 -0.18
N SER A 120 23.67 7.22 -0.83
CA SER A 120 23.33 7.14 -2.24
C SER A 120 24.04 8.24 -3.03
N ASP A 121 24.20 7.99 -4.32
CA ASP A 121 24.71 9.00 -5.24
C ASP A 121 23.74 10.18 -5.36
N ASP A 122 24.25 11.30 -5.79
CA ASP A 122 23.48 12.54 -5.92
C ASP A 122 22.26 12.32 -6.82
N ASN A 123 21.15 12.85 -6.37
CA ASN A 123 19.87 12.88 -7.10
C ASN A 123 19.21 11.53 -7.33
N ARG A 124 19.70 10.44 -6.74
CA ARG A 124 18.95 9.18 -6.77
C ARG A 124 17.84 9.24 -5.74
N TYR A 125 16.62 9.00 -6.19
CA TYR A 125 15.50 8.80 -5.26
C TYR A 125 15.60 7.42 -4.64
N TYR A 126 15.57 7.34 -3.31
CA TYR A 126 15.36 6.07 -2.60
C TYR A 126 14.62 6.32 -1.30
N VAL A 127 13.84 5.33 -0.87
CA VAL A 127 13.05 5.46 0.34
C VAL A 127 12.79 4.09 0.95
N CYS A 128 13.02 3.97 2.26
CA CYS A 128 12.59 2.80 3.06
C CYS A 128 11.32 3.18 3.80
N GLN A 129 10.18 3.08 3.10
CA GLN A 129 8.89 3.38 3.72
C GLN A 129 8.46 2.21 4.60
N TRP A 130 8.13 2.52 5.85
CA TRP A 130 7.62 1.54 6.82
C TRP A 130 6.17 1.82 7.14
N ASP A 131 5.35 0.79 7.08
CA ASP A 131 3.94 0.85 7.44
C ASP A 131 3.68 -0.10 8.61
N ASP A 132 2.77 0.30 9.49
CA ASP A 132 2.28 -0.58 10.55
C ASP A 132 1.18 -1.51 10.02
N MET A 133 0.70 -2.41 10.85
CA MET A 133 -0.34 -3.36 10.43
C MET A 133 -1.70 -2.69 10.23
N TRP A 134 -1.89 -1.48 10.79
CA TRP A 134 -3.09 -0.68 10.52
C TRP A 134 -3.11 -0.09 9.11
N GLY A 135 -1.98 -0.09 8.41
CA GLY A 135 -1.84 0.53 7.09
C GLY A 135 -1.49 2.02 7.13
N TYR A 136 -1.07 2.53 8.28
CA TYR A 136 -0.50 3.87 8.35
C TYR A 136 0.98 3.83 7.98
N VAL A 137 1.44 4.84 7.26
CA VAL A 137 2.88 5.09 7.12
C VAL A 137 3.40 5.55 8.48
N ILE A 138 4.44 4.89 8.98
CA ILE A 138 5.01 5.29 10.28
C ILE A 138 6.28 6.13 10.10
N ASP A 139 7.04 5.89 9.03
CA ASP A 139 8.18 6.74 8.66
C ASP A 139 8.64 6.32 7.26
N ALA A 140 9.44 7.17 6.64
CA ALA A 140 9.96 6.90 5.29
C ALA A 140 11.38 7.45 5.14
N PRO A 141 12.35 6.86 5.86
CA PRO A 141 13.76 7.29 5.69
C PRO A 141 14.17 7.23 4.22
N GLY A 142 14.84 8.26 3.78
CA GLY A 142 15.28 8.31 2.38
C GLY A 142 15.49 9.73 1.86
N SER A 143 15.53 9.84 0.56
CA SER A 143 15.93 11.06 -0.15
C SER A 143 15.15 12.30 0.30
N ILE A 144 13.82 12.18 0.40
CA ILE A 144 12.96 13.36 0.67
C ILE A 144 13.15 13.85 2.11
N ILE A 145 13.19 12.94 3.08
CA ILE A 145 13.25 13.31 4.50
C ILE A 145 14.71 13.54 4.94
N ASP A 146 15.63 12.69 4.50
CA ASP A 146 16.98 12.60 5.07
C ASP A 146 18.10 13.00 4.12
N GLY A 147 17.83 13.11 2.82
CA GLY A 147 18.87 13.33 1.81
C GLY A 147 19.58 12.03 1.44
N GLN A 148 20.84 12.16 0.98
CA GLN A 148 21.56 11.08 0.32
C GLN A 148 22.61 10.39 1.23
N ASP A 149 22.74 10.80 2.49
CA ASP A 149 23.86 10.31 3.34
C ASP A 149 23.62 8.93 3.93
N GLY A 150 22.38 8.42 3.89
CA GLY A 150 22.04 7.19 4.56
C GLY A 150 22.03 7.33 6.07
N GLY A 151 22.13 6.24 6.79
CA GLY A 151 22.18 6.26 8.24
C GLY A 151 21.51 5.05 8.88
N ASN A 152 21.47 5.06 10.19
CA ASN A 152 20.85 4.00 11.01
C ASN A 152 19.60 4.51 11.67
N TYR A 153 18.56 3.68 11.70
CA TYR A 153 17.24 4.01 12.26
C TYR A 153 16.80 2.88 13.18
N LEU A 154 16.27 3.24 14.36
CA LEU A 154 15.79 2.24 15.31
C LEU A 154 14.32 1.96 15.04
N LEU A 155 13.99 0.72 14.70
CA LEU A 155 12.62 0.26 14.47
C LEU A 155 12.11 -0.34 15.78
N THR A 156 11.03 0.21 16.33
CA THR A 156 10.53 -0.25 17.61
C THR A 156 9.04 0.03 17.76
N THR A 157 8.46 -0.30 18.90
CA THR A 157 7.05 -0.02 19.18
C THR A 157 6.91 1.20 20.08
N LYS A 158 5.69 1.73 20.17
CA LYS A 158 5.38 2.85 21.03
C LYS A 158 5.54 2.52 22.53
N GLU A 159 5.70 1.24 22.88
CA GLU A 159 5.95 0.83 24.25
C GLU A 159 7.44 0.89 24.64
N PHE A 160 8.33 1.13 23.68
CA PHE A 160 9.77 1.15 23.96
C PHE A 160 10.13 2.41 24.78
N ASP A 161 10.78 2.18 25.90
CA ASP A 161 11.23 3.24 26.81
C ASP A 161 12.74 3.21 27.05
N GLY A 162 13.47 2.39 26.30
CA GLY A 162 14.91 2.29 26.42
C GLY A 162 15.67 3.44 25.78
N PRO A 163 16.99 3.53 26.04
CA PRO A 163 17.79 4.60 25.45
C PRO A 163 17.98 4.37 23.93
N ILE A 164 18.07 5.46 23.19
CA ILE A 164 18.39 5.40 21.76
C ILE A 164 19.90 5.20 21.64
N PRO A 165 20.38 4.12 21.01
CA PRO A 165 21.82 3.87 20.89
C PRO A 165 22.54 4.95 20.10
N LYS A 166 23.83 5.09 20.37
CA LYS A 166 24.71 5.98 19.62
C LYS A 166 24.73 5.56 18.14
N GLY A 167 24.71 6.53 17.26
CA GLY A 167 24.76 6.31 15.81
C GLY A 167 23.40 6.17 15.16
N ILE A 168 22.32 6.19 15.94
CA ILE A 168 20.94 6.15 15.42
C ILE A 168 20.47 7.56 15.12
N LYS A 169 20.01 7.81 13.89
CA LYS A 169 19.48 9.12 13.49
C LYS A 169 18.17 9.44 14.20
N ARG A 170 17.26 8.45 14.24
CA ARG A 170 16.00 8.58 14.97
C ARG A 170 15.37 7.21 15.17
N ALA A 171 14.43 7.15 16.10
CA ALA A 171 13.60 5.96 16.32
C ALA A 171 12.29 6.08 15.54
N ILE A 172 11.82 4.94 15.03
CA ILE A 172 10.58 4.79 14.27
C ILE A 172 9.66 3.94 15.13
N TYR A 173 8.53 4.52 15.55
CA TYR A 173 7.65 3.93 16.56
C TYR A 173 6.39 3.38 15.92
N SER A 174 6.13 2.08 16.11
CA SER A 174 4.97 1.39 15.57
C SER A 174 3.89 1.18 16.62
N GLU A 175 2.64 1.20 16.19
CA GLU A 175 1.48 0.77 17.00
C GLU A 175 1.18 -0.71 16.82
N SER A 176 2.00 -1.43 16.07
CA SER A 176 1.88 -2.88 15.92
C SER A 176 3.24 -3.53 16.16
N GLN A 177 3.20 -4.78 16.63
CA GLN A 177 4.43 -5.54 16.92
C GLN A 177 5.08 -6.10 15.66
N PHE A 178 4.40 -6.02 14.53
CA PHE A 178 4.94 -6.35 13.21
C PHE A 178 4.85 -5.14 12.32
N ILE A 179 5.88 -4.90 11.52
CA ILE A 179 5.90 -3.82 10.54
C ILE A 179 6.48 -4.35 9.23
N GLY A 180 6.07 -3.72 8.14
CA GLY A 180 6.59 -4.05 6.82
C GLY A 180 7.16 -2.84 6.11
N THR A 181 8.05 -3.09 5.18
CA THR A 181 8.54 -2.03 4.30
C THR A 181 8.38 -2.42 2.84
N LEU A 182 7.92 -1.46 2.06
CA LEU A 182 8.13 -1.45 0.63
C LEU A 182 9.17 -0.37 0.35
N THR A 183 10.40 -0.82 0.26
CA THR A 183 11.55 0.03 -0.01
C THR A 183 11.69 0.20 -1.52
N ARG A 184 11.91 1.42 -1.96
CA ARG A 184 12.00 1.77 -3.38
C ARG A 184 13.36 2.40 -3.67
N THR A 185 14.03 1.92 -4.71
CA THR A 185 15.34 2.42 -5.12
C THR A 185 15.26 2.86 -6.58
N GLY A 186 15.46 4.12 -6.84
CA GLY A 186 15.38 4.67 -8.19
C GLY A 186 16.45 4.10 -9.11
N VAL A 187 16.10 3.89 -10.38
CA VAL A 187 17.02 3.42 -11.42
C VAL A 187 16.77 4.17 -12.71
N ASN A 188 17.85 4.59 -13.38
CA ASN A 188 17.78 5.36 -14.60
C ASN A 188 18.28 4.53 -15.79
N GLY A 189 17.43 3.60 -16.23
CA GLY A 189 17.69 2.75 -17.40
C GLY A 189 18.64 1.59 -17.10
N GLN A 190 18.95 0.84 -18.13
CA GLN A 190 19.71 -0.41 -18.03
C GLN A 190 21.13 -0.21 -17.48
N ASP A 191 21.79 0.85 -17.91
CA ASP A 191 23.18 1.12 -17.51
C ASP A 191 23.31 1.42 -16.02
N ASP A 192 22.23 1.84 -15.38
CA ASP A 192 22.23 2.20 -13.96
C ASP A 192 21.89 1.03 -13.02
N ILE A 193 21.54 -0.13 -13.58
CA ILE A 193 21.14 -1.28 -12.76
C ILE A 193 22.23 -1.67 -11.76
N PRO A 194 23.51 -1.79 -12.12
CA PRO A 194 24.51 -2.15 -11.13
C PRO A 194 24.59 -1.19 -9.94
N ALA A 195 24.48 0.14 -10.18
CA ALA A 195 24.51 1.12 -9.10
C ALA A 195 23.27 1.01 -8.22
N MET A 196 22.11 0.77 -8.81
CA MET A 196 20.85 0.53 -8.07
C MET A 196 20.98 -0.71 -7.20
N GLU A 197 21.50 -1.82 -7.76
CA GLU A 197 21.68 -3.06 -7.02
C GLU A 197 22.65 -2.91 -5.85
N ASP A 198 23.71 -2.11 -6.02
CA ASP A 198 24.64 -1.81 -4.91
C ASP A 198 23.92 -1.12 -3.76
N ILE A 199 23.01 -0.18 -4.06
CA ILE A 199 22.20 0.47 -3.03
C ILE A 199 21.29 -0.57 -2.36
N GLN A 200 20.59 -1.40 -3.15
CA GLN A 200 19.71 -2.44 -2.59
C GLN A 200 20.47 -3.35 -1.62
N ASN A 201 21.66 -3.79 -2.03
CA ASN A 201 22.49 -4.68 -1.22
C ASN A 201 23.03 -4.01 0.05
N GLY A 202 22.95 -2.69 0.11
CA GLY A 202 23.37 -1.93 1.29
C GLY A 202 22.29 -1.75 2.36
N TYR A 203 21.03 -2.11 2.08
CA TYR A 203 19.98 -2.08 3.12
C TYR A 203 20.19 -3.26 4.06
N ILE A 204 20.41 -2.97 5.34
CA ILE A 204 20.70 -4.01 6.34
C ILE A 204 19.70 -3.91 7.48
N LEU A 205 19.15 -5.05 7.88
CA LEU A 205 18.31 -5.16 9.08
C LEU A 205 19.02 -6.07 10.08
N GLN A 206 19.11 -5.62 11.33
CA GLN A 206 19.67 -6.44 12.39
C GLN A 206 18.98 -6.15 13.72
N PRO A 207 18.88 -7.15 14.61
CA PRO A 207 18.33 -6.89 15.95
C PRO A 207 19.20 -5.86 16.69
N LEU A 208 18.59 -5.12 17.61
CA LEU A 208 19.32 -4.15 18.41
C LEU A 208 20.49 -4.80 19.16
N SER A 209 20.28 -6.00 19.70
CA SER A 209 21.36 -6.74 20.39
C SER A 209 22.59 -6.93 19.50
N SER A 210 22.40 -7.26 18.23
CA SER A 210 23.50 -7.38 17.27
C SER A 210 24.19 -6.03 17.04
N TYR A 211 23.40 -4.98 16.88
CA TYR A 211 23.93 -3.63 16.61
C TYR A 211 24.83 -3.14 17.74
N ILE A 212 24.42 -3.39 19.00
CA ILE A 212 25.21 -2.92 20.16
C ILE A 212 26.21 -3.97 20.68
N GLY A 213 26.28 -5.14 20.06
CA GLY A 213 27.22 -6.19 20.44
C GLY A 213 26.88 -6.89 21.75
N SER A 214 25.58 -6.98 22.08
CA SER A 214 25.11 -7.69 23.28
C SER A 214 24.63 -9.10 22.93
N GLU A 215 24.32 -9.91 23.94
CA GLU A 215 23.80 -11.26 23.75
C GLU A 215 22.45 -11.22 23.02
N PRO A 216 22.26 -12.10 22.05
CA PRO A 216 20.96 -12.18 21.36
C PRO A 216 19.84 -12.54 22.32
N LYS A 217 18.67 -11.90 22.13
CA LYS A 217 17.46 -12.28 22.85
C LYS A 217 16.82 -13.48 22.18
N VAL A 218 16.15 -14.31 22.96
CA VAL A 218 15.55 -15.56 22.47
C VAL A 218 14.04 -15.52 22.68
N ILE A 219 13.31 -15.87 21.64
CA ILE A 219 11.85 -15.96 21.72
C ILE A 219 11.48 -17.15 22.61
N SER A 220 10.71 -16.88 23.66
CA SER A 220 10.25 -17.90 24.58
C SER A 220 8.98 -18.60 24.10
N GLU A 221 8.19 -17.97 23.23
CA GLU A 221 6.95 -18.53 22.72
C GLU A 221 6.82 -18.30 21.21
N ASN A 222 6.60 -19.38 20.50
CA ASN A 222 6.33 -19.31 19.06
C ASN A 222 4.85 -18.98 18.84
N ILE A 223 4.59 -18.17 17.81
CA ILE A 223 3.22 -17.89 17.39
C ILE A 223 2.69 -19.09 16.60
N ASN A 224 1.48 -19.52 16.94
CA ASN A 224 0.73 -20.50 16.16
C ASN A 224 -0.03 -19.74 15.06
N TRP A 225 0.64 -19.49 13.96
CA TRP A 225 0.12 -18.64 12.87
C TRP A 225 -1.16 -19.23 12.28
N LEU A 226 -2.16 -18.40 12.08
CA LEU A 226 -3.36 -18.80 11.35
C LEU A 226 -3.05 -18.90 9.86
N ARG A 227 -3.35 -20.04 9.27
CA ARG A 227 -3.22 -20.18 7.82
C ARG A 227 -4.12 -19.17 7.13
N TYR A 228 -3.54 -18.35 6.25
CA TYR A 228 -4.28 -17.32 5.53
C TYR A 228 -4.88 -17.89 4.26
N GLU A 229 -6.17 -17.62 4.05
CA GLU A 229 -6.90 -17.96 2.83
C GLU A 229 -7.49 -16.66 2.27
N SER A 230 -7.07 -16.28 1.07
CA SER A 230 -7.49 -15.00 0.48
C SER A 230 -9.00 -14.85 0.33
N ARG A 231 -9.72 -15.97 0.11
CA ARG A 231 -11.18 -15.97 0.03
C ARG A 231 -11.85 -15.48 1.32
N ASP A 232 -11.20 -15.67 2.45
CA ASP A 232 -11.73 -15.26 3.75
C ASP A 232 -11.73 -13.74 3.94
N LEU A 233 -11.02 -13.02 3.11
CA LEU A 233 -11.00 -11.56 3.17
C LEU A 233 -12.40 -10.96 2.95
N LYS A 234 -13.29 -11.66 2.24
CA LYS A 234 -14.61 -11.15 1.87
C LYS A 234 -15.77 -11.90 2.52
N ASN A 235 -15.51 -12.64 3.58
CA ASN A 235 -16.57 -13.38 4.28
C ASN A 235 -16.39 -13.31 5.79
N ILE A 236 -17.28 -13.98 6.53
CA ILE A 236 -17.31 -13.91 7.99
C ILE A 236 -16.02 -14.38 8.66
N ASN A 237 -15.21 -15.20 7.98
CA ASN A 237 -13.92 -15.65 8.53
C ASN A 237 -12.88 -14.52 8.61
N PHE A 238 -13.13 -13.39 7.95
CA PHE A 238 -12.31 -12.17 8.09
C PHE A 238 -12.01 -11.87 9.56
N PHE A 239 -13.03 -11.96 10.42
CA PHE A 239 -12.88 -11.59 11.82
C PHE A 239 -12.04 -12.57 12.63
N LYS A 240 -11.84 -13.79 12.14
CA LYS A 240 -10.88 -14.73 12.73
C LYS A 240 -9.46 -14.14 12.71
N TYR A 241 -9.06 -13.61 11.55
CA TYR A 241 -7.74 -12.98 11.40
C TYR A 241 -7.67 -11.67 12.17
N ALA A 242 -8.76 -10.91 12.17
CA ALA A 242 -8.81 -9.64 12.90
C ALA A 242 -8.56 -9.89 14.41
N ASN A 243 -9.28 -10.83 15.00
CA ASN A 243 -9.12 -11.18 16.43
C ASN A 243 -7.69 -11.65 16.72
N PHE A 244 -7.13 -12.46 15.83
CA PHE A 244 -5.75 -12.93 15.97
C PHE A 244 -4.77 -11.76 15.97
N MET A 245 -4.89 -10.86 14.99
CA MET A 245 -3.93 -9.77 14.83
C MET A 245 -4.09 -8.67 15.87
N LEU A 246 -5.29 -8.48 16.42
CA LEU A 246 -5.48 -7.49 17.48
C LEU A 246 -4.64 -7.79 18.72
N ASP A 247 -4.22 -9.05 18.94
CA ASP A 247 -3.27 -9.40 20.01
C ASP A 247 -1.90 -8.75 19.83
N TYR A 248 -1.57 -8.32 18.62
CA TYR A 248 -0.24 -7.78 18.29
C TYR A 248 -0.28 -6.29 18.00
N ILE A 249 -1.39 -5.64 18.35
CA ILE A 249 -1.57 -4.20 18.21
C ILE A 249 -1.37 -3.53 19.58
N ILE A 250 -0.68 -2.41 19.58
CA ILE A 250 -0.56 -1.56 20.76
C ILE A 250 -1.71 -0.56 20.68
N PRO A 251 -2.68 -0.63 21.63
CA PRO A 251 -3.87 0.20 21.53
C PRO A 251 -3.58 1.69 21.45
N ASN A 252 -4.29 2.38 20.58
CA ASN A 252 -4.28 3.84 20.52
C ASN A 252 -5.65 4.35 20.99
N LYS A 253 -5.62 5.38 21.83
CA LYS A 253 -6.83 5.96 22.40
C LYS A 253 -7.81 6.41 21.31
N ALA A 254 -7.31 6.84 20.15
CA ALA A 254 -8.15 7.29 19.04
C ALA A 254 -9.03 6.17 18.48
N ASP A 255 -8.61 4.91 18.62
CA ASP A 255 -9.36 3.74 18.12
C ASP A 255 -10.29 3.14 19.17
N GLN A 256 -10.30 3.68 20.39
CA GLN A 256 -11.02 3.07 21.52
C GLN A 256 -12.50 2.84 21.23
N THR A 257 -13.19 3.86 20.71
CA THR A 257 -14.63 3.76 20.44
C THR A 257 -14.92 2.67 19.40
N MET A 258 -14.12 2.62 18.34
CA MET A 258 -14.27 1.59 17.31
C MET A 258 -14.06 0.19 17.90
N LEU A 259 -13.01 0.02 18.71
CA LEU A 259 -12.69 -1.29 19.31
C LEU A 259 -13.74 -1.71 20.34
N GLU A 260 -14.30 -0.78 21.12
CA GLU A 260 -15.38 -1.07 22.06
C GLU A 260 -16.66 -1.51 21.33
N ASN A 261 -16.98 -0.86 20.21
CA ASN A 261 -18.11 -1.30 19.40
C ASN A 261 -17.86 -2.67 18.78
N ALA A 262 -16.66 -2.93 18.27
CA ALA A 262 -16.30 -4.24 17.71
C ALA A 262 -16.48 -5.36 18.74
N LYS A 263 -16.17 -5.09 20.00
CA LYS A 263 -16.34 -6.04 21.10
C LYS A 263 -17.78 -6.52 21.24
N LYS A 264 -18.76 -5.67 20.94
CA LYS A 264 -20.18 -6.01 21.06
C LYS A 264 -20.57 -7.18 20.15
N ILE A 265 -19.82 -7.38 19.06
CA ILE A 265 -20.07 -8.48 18.13
C ILE A 265 -19.01 -9.59 18.24
N GLY A 266 -18.18 -9.56 19.31
CA GLY A 266 -17.18 -10.60 19.54
C GLY A 266 -15.86 -10.39 18.82
N VAL A 267 -15.62 -9.19 18.30
CA VAL A 267 -14.36 -8.86 17.63
C VAL A 267 -13.47 -8.14 18.65
N GLU A 268 -12.48 -8.88 19.16
CA GLU A 268 -11.51 -8.36 20.13
C GLU A 268 -10.26 -9.23 20.16
N ALA A 269 -9.19 -8.68 20.71
CA ALA A 269 -7.87 -9.31 20.73
C ALA A 269 -7.92 -10.73 21.29
N GLY A 270 -7.43 -11.70 20.53
CA GLY A 270 -7.23 -13.07 20.94
C GLY A 270 -8.49 -13.88 21.13
N ARG A 271 -9.66 -13.29 20.85
CA ARG A 271 -10.92 -14.02 21.02
C ARG A 271 -11.13 -15.04 19.91
N GLU A 272 -11.57 -16.25 20.28
CA GLU A 272 -11.88 -17.28 19.31
C GLU A 272 -13.08 -16.87 18.44
N TRP A 273 -13.01 -17.13 17.15
CA TRP A 273 -14.06 -16.77 16.19
C TRP A 273 -14.45 -18.03 15.42
N GLN A 274 -15.63 -18.58 15.70
CA GLN A 274 -16.11 -19.84 15.13
C GLN A 274 -17.53 -19.69 14.59
N PRO A 275 -17.68 -19.24 13.32
CA PRO A 275 -19.01 -18.98 12.75
C PRO A 275 -19.96 -20.19 12.78
N ASN A 276 -19.43 -21.41 12.68
CA ASN A 276 -20.23 -22.63 12.72
C ASN A 276 -20.90 -22.88 14.09
N LYS A 277 -20.47 -22.16 15.12
CA LYS A 277 -21.05 -22.24 16.47
C LYS A 277 -21.95 -21.06 16.82
N MET A 278 -22.15 -20.15 15.87
CA MET A 278 -22.92 -18.93 16.07
C MET A 278 -24.36 -19.11 15.60
N ASP A 279 -25.25 -18.31 16.17
CA ASP A 279 -26.65 -18.29 15.76
C ASP A 279 -26.75 -17.81 14.30
N SER A 280 -27.65 -18.42 13.52
CA SER A 280 -27.80 -18.13 12.09
C SER A 280 -28.20 -16.67 11.82
N SER A 281 -29.02 -16.06 12.68
CA SER A 281 -29.41 -14.66 12.49
C SER A 281 -28.24 -13.71 12.78
N PHE A 282 -27.38 -14.05 13.72
CA PHE A 282 -26.14 -13.31 13.97
C PHE A 282 -25.21 -13.42 12.76
N VAL A 283 -24.98 -14.64 12.24
CA VAL A 283 -24.14 -14.87 11.07
C VAL A 283 -24.66 -14.08 9.87
N LEU A 284 -25.99 -14.08 9.67
CA LEU A 284 -26.61 -13.32 8.58
C LEU A 284 -26.34 -11.81 8.71
N ALA A 285 -26.51 -11.27 9.92
CA ALA A 285 -26.28 -9.84 10.17
C ALA A 285 -24.81 -9.47 9.91
N ILE A 286 -23.86 -10.30 10.37
CA ILE A 286 -22.43 -10.09 10.13
C ILE A 286 -22.13 -10.09 8.63
N ASN A 287 -22.58 -11.11 7.91
CA ASN A 287 -22.35 -11.22 6.47
C ASN A 287 -22.96 -10.04 5.70
N THR A 288 -24.16 -9.62 6.08
CA THR A 288 -24.81 -8.45 5.47
C THR A 288 -23.97 -7.19 5.71
N GLY A 289 -23.44 -7.02 6.91
CA GLY A 289 -22.55 -5.90 7.24
C GLY A 289 -21.28 -5.90 6.38
N ILE A 290 -20.67 -7.08 6.20
CA ILE A 290 -19.49 -7.21 5.34
C ILE A 290 -19.83 -6.84 3.89
N GLU A 291 -20.97 -7.31 3.38
CA GLU A 291 -21.41 -6.97 2.01
C GLU A 291 -21.62 -5.47 1.83
N GLU A 292 -22.24 -4.82 2.83
CA GLU A 292 -22.42 -3.36 2.82
C GLU A 292 -21.06 -2.64 2.86
N ALA A 293 -20.12 -3.14 3.67
CA ALA A 293 -18.78 -2.58 3.75
C ALA A 293 -18.07 -2.67 2.40
N LEU A 294 -18.14 -3.82 1.74
CA LEU A 294 -17.52 -4.02 0.43
C LEU A 294 -18.10 -3.06 -0.61
N ARG A 295 -19.42 -2.85 -0.61
CA ARG A 295 -20.05 -1.89 -1.52
C ARG A 295 -19.59 -0.46 -1.22
N GLU A 296 -19.51 -0.08 0.06
CA GLU A 296 -19.07 1.26 0.45
C GLU A 296 -17.62 1.50 0.04
N ILE A 297 -16.75 0.49 0.24
CA ILE A 297 -15.35 0.57 -0.19
C ILE A 297 -15.27 0.75 -1.71
N ASP A 298 -16.02 -0.05 -2.48
CA ASP A 298 -16.01 0.04 -3.95
C ASP A 298 -16.50 1.42 -4.43
N GLN A 299 -17.53 1.96 -3.80
CA GLN A 299 -18.04 3.31 -4.12
C GLN A 299 -16.99 4.37 -3.83
N GLN A 300 -16.29 4.24 -2.71
CA GLN A 300 -15.26 5.21 -2.32
C GLN A 300 -14.04 5.11 -3.23
N VAL A 301 -13.65 3.90 -3.65
CA VAL A 301 -12.57 3.70 -4.64
C VAL A 301 -12.86 4.50 -5.92
N ALA A 302 -14.13 4.50 -6.35
CA ALA A 302 -14.52 5.14 -7.60
C ALA A 302 -14.40 6.67 -7.56
N ILE A 303 -14.46 7.29 -6.37
CA ILE A 303 -14.52 8.75 -6.25
C ILE A 303 -13.29 9.37 -5.58
N THR A 304 -12.47 8.60 -4.86
CA THR A 304 -11.35 9.15 -4.09
C THR A 304 -10.10 9.24 -4.96
N ASN A 305 -9.52 10.43 -5.01
CA ASN A 305 -8.26 10.67 -5.71
C ASN A 305 -7.26 11.49 -4.87
N ASP A 306 -7.55 11.68 -3.58
CA ASP A 306 -6.70 12.47 -2.69
C ASP A 306 -5.68 11.53 -2.01
N GLY A 307 -4.45 11.53 -2.51
CA GLY A 307 -3.39 10.67 -1.98
C GLY A 307 -3.12 10.86 -0.49
N ASN A 308 -3.33 12.06 0.05
CA ASN A 308 -3.12 12.31 1.49
C ASN A 308 -4.13 11.55 2.36
N LYS A 309 -5.32 11.29 1.85
CA LYS A 309 -6.33 10.51 2.56
C LYS A 309 -6.07 9.01 2.45
N LEU A 310 -5.45 8.60 1.35
CA LEU A 310 -5.22 7.18 1.04
C LEU A 310 -3.94 6.65 1.68
N PHE A 311 -2.87 7.43 1.62
CA PHE A 311 -1.53 7.00 2.05
C PHE A 311 -0.90 8.12 2.86
N ASN A 312 -0.82 7.94 4.17
CA ASN A 312 -0.14 8.93 5.01
C ASN A 312 -0.01 8.37 6.43
N THR A 313 0.49 9.21 7.31
CA THR A 313 0.63 8.87 8.73
C THR A 313 -0.72 8.94 9.44
N ARG A 314 -0.78 8.38 10.64
CA ARG A 314 -1.96 8.50 11.48
C ARG A 314 -2.31 9.97 11.77
N GLU A 315 -1.31 10.81 11.93
CA GLU A 315 -1.52 12.23 12.21
C GLU A 315 -2.29 12.94 11.10
N VAL A 316 -2.11 12.50 9.86
CA VAL A 316 -2.80 13.09 8.69
C VAL A 316 -4.14 12.40 8.43
N ILE A 317 -4.18 11.07 8.40
CA ILE A 317 -5.41 10.32 8.08
C ILE A 317 -6.39 10.31 9.25
N GLY A 318 -5.87 10.23 10.48
CA GLY A 318 -6.72 10.16 11.68
C GLY A 318 -7.54 8.88 11.72
N GLU A 319 -8.82 9.02 12.08
CA GLU A 319 -9.78 7.92 12.13
C GLU A 319 -10.63 7.83 10.86
N ASP A 320 -10.11 8.33 9.75
CA ASP A 320 -10.77 8.16 8.44
C ASP A 320 -10.50 6.74 7.93
N TYR A 321 -11.12 5.78 8.60
CA TYR A 321 -10.88 4.35 8.32
C TYR A 321 -11.25 3.97 6.89
N LEU A 322 -12.30 4.58 6.35
CA LEU A 322 -12.75 4.26 4.99
C LEU A 322 -11.68 4.61 3.96
N ASN A 323 -11.16 5.83 4.00
CA ASN A 323 -10.13 6.22 3.03
C ASN A 323 -8.82 5.47 3.26
N ARG A 324 -8.44 5.20 4.51
CA ARG A 324 -7.27 4.36 4.78
C ARG A 324 -7.43 2.97 4.15
N THR A 325 -8.59 2.38 4.28
CA THR A 325 -8.89 1.07 3.68
C THR A 325 -8.88 1.14 2.15
N VAL A 326 -9.45 2.20 1.57
CA VAL A 326 -9.38 2.42 0.12
C VAL A 326 -7.92 2.47 -0.33
N GLY A 327 -7.06 3.15 0.44
CA GLY A 327 -5.63 3.19 0.14
C GLY A 327 -5.02 1.80 0.02
N VAL A 328 -5.31 0.92 0.98
CA VAL A 328 -4.80 -0.46 0.93
C VAL A 328 -5.36 -1.23 -0.27
N VAL A 329 -6.64 -1.02 -0.57
CA VAL A 329 -7.30 -1.70 -1.71
C VAL A 329 -6.67 -1.28 -3.04
N VAL A 330 -6.37 0.01 -3.22
CA VAL A 330 -5.84 0.49 -4.51
C VAL A 330 -4.32 0.38 -4.61
N GLY A 331 -3.61 0.29 -3.48
CA GLY A 331 -2.16 0.25 -3.54
C GLY A 331 -1.49 0.08 -2.18
N GLN A 332 -1.51 -1.14 -1.65
CA GLN A 332 -0.86 -1.45 -0.37
C GLN A 332 0.57 -0.87 -0.32
N PHE A 333 0.94 -0.23 0.77
CA PHE A 333 2.23 0.46 0.96
C PHE A 333 2.45 1.59 -0.07
N GLY A 334 1.37 2.25 -0.50
CA GLY A 334 1.48 3.37 -1.43
C GLY A 334 2.29 4.53 -0.85
N ASN A 335 3.02 5.23 -1.70
CA ASN A 335 3.73 6.44 -1.30
C ASN A 335 2.74 7.55 -0.96
N TYR A 336 3.00 8.28 0.10
CA TYR A 336 2.23 9.49 0.38
C TYR A 336 2.72 10.65 -0.51
N PRO A 337 1.87 11.65 -0.75
CA PRO A 337 2.10 12.59 -1.87
C PRO A 337 3.40 13.40 -1.83
N THR A 338 3.96 13.71 -0.66
CA THR A 338 5.26 14.41 -0.61
C THR A 338 6.40 13.53 -1.13
N GLN A 339 6.22 12.21 -1.13
CA GLN A 339 7.18 11.28 -1.71
C GLN A 339 6.99 11.16 -3.23
N ALA A 340 5.76 10.92 -3.67
CA ALA A 340 5.47 10.74 -5.09
C ALA A 340 3.99 10.90 -5.39
N ILE A 341 3.67 11.37 -6.59
CA ILE A 341 2.31 11.40 -7.10
C ILE A 341 2.25 10.68 -8.44
N TYR A 342 1.05 10.18 -8.80
CA TYR A 342 0.87 9.26 -9.91
C TYR A 342 -0.32 9.61 -10.80
N PRO A 343 -0.37 10.82 -11.42
CA PRO A 343 -1.45 11.12 -12.36
C PRO A 343 -1.48 10.10 -13.50
N SER A 344 -2.67 9.67 -13.87
CA SER A 344 -2.83 8.73 -14.97
C SER A 344 -3.68 9.34 -16.08
N PHE A 345 -3.43 8.89 -17.30
CA PHE A 345 -4.10 9.39 -18.49
C PHE A 345 -4.72 8.20 -19.22
N GLN A 346 -6.04 8.17 -19.31
CA GLN A 346 -6.78 7.13 -20.04
C GLN A 346 -7.55 7.70 -21.22
N THR A 347 -7.67 9.03 -21.27
CA THR A 347 -8.41 9.73 -22.33
C THR A 347 -7.59 10.88 -22.88
N ASP A 348 -7.96 11.30 -24.10
CA ASP A 348 -7.42 12.53 -24.69
C ASP A 348 -8.22 13.75 -24.21
N ILE A 349 -7.87 14.93 -24.71
CA ILE A 349 -8.49 16.21 -24.36
C ILE A 349 -10.00 16.25 -24.66
N ASN A 350 -10.46 15.40 -25.57
CA ASN A 350 -11.88 15.31 -25.93
C ASN A 350 -12.64 14.28 -25.08
N GLY A 351 -11.96 13.60 -24.16
CA GLY A 351 -12.54 12.53 -23.34
C GLY A 351 -12.61 11.18 -24.02
N GLU A 352 -11.98 11.03 -25.19
CA GLU A 352 -11.95 9.76 -25.91
C GLU A 352 -10.86 8.85 -25.37
N LEU A 353 -11.15 7.56 -25.23
CA LEU A 353 -10.19 6.58 -24.71
C LEU A 353 -8.96 6.50 -25.62
N LEU A 354 -7.79 6.42 -25.01
CA LEU A 354 -6.53 6.29 -25.72
C LEU A 354 -6.43 4.91 -26.37
N ASP A 355 -6.09 4.88 -27.66
CA ASP A 355 -5.99 3.62 -28.43
C ASP A 355 -4.93 3.78 -29.51
N GLY A 356 -3.80 3.08 -29.35
CA GLY A 356 -2.66 3.16 -30.26
C GLY A 356 -2.94 2.62 -31.65
N SER A 357 -4.00 1.85 -31.85
CA SER A 357 -4.42 1.44 -33.20
C SER A 357 -5.15 2.57 -33.95
N LYS A 358 -5.73 3.53 -33.25
CA LYS A 358 -6.58 4.61 -33.84
C LYS A 358 -5.86 5.92 -34.06
N UNK A 359 -5.14 6.47 -33.14
CA UNK A 359 -4.52 7.70 -33.23
C UNK A 359 -3.14 7.56 -32.84
N ASN A 360 -2.48 8.55 -33.22
CA ASN A 360 -1.24 8.87 -32.49
C ASN A 360 -1.55 9.94 -31.44
N TYR A 361 -0.65 10.12 -30.46
CA TYR A 361 -0.95 11.04 -29.37
C TYR A 361 0.31 11.80 -28.98
N SER A 362 0.11 12.97 -28.37
CA SER A 362 1.22 13.72 -27.76
C SER A 362 0.74 14.48 -26.53
N ILE A 363 1.69 14.77 -25.64
CA ILE A 363 1.47 15.70 -24.55
C ILE A 363 2.61 16.72 -24.61
N THR A 364 2.27 18.01 -24.55
CA THR A 364 3.25 19.10 -24.62
C THR A 364 3.22 19.91 -23.34
N PHE A 365 4.35 20.05 -22.71
CA PHE A 365 4.57 20.92 -21.56
C PHE A 365 5.25 22.19 -22.05
N SER A 366 4.67 23.36 -21.78
CA SER A 366 5.43 24.60 -21.94
C SER A 366 6.59 24.61 -20.92
N ALA A 367 7.54 25.51 -21.11
CA ALA A 367 8.67 25.58 -20.19
C ALA A 367 8.26 25.76 -18.73
N ASP A 368 7.17 26.47 -18.50
CA ASP A 368 6.65 26.73 -17.15
C ASP A 368 5.80 25.58 -16.59
N GLU A 369 5.34 24.67 -17.45
CA GLU A 369 4.47 23.55 -17.08
C GLU A 369 5.22 22.24 -16.83
N LEU A 370 6.53 22.18 -17.13
CA LEU A 370 7.31 20.98 -16.86
C LEU A 370 7.18 20.61 -15.39
N PRO A 371 6.90 19.34 -15.07
CA PRO A 371 6.73 18.96 -13.67
C PRO A 371 7.97 19.30 -12.86
N LYS A 372 7.78 20.08 -11.78
CA LYS A 372 8.88 20.42 -10.88
C LYS A 372 8.96 19.37 -9.79
N SER A 373 10.07 18.66 -9.79
CA SER A 373 10.33 17.62 -8.81
C SER A 373 11.77 17.71 -8.33
N ASP A 374 11.99 17.31 -7.09
CA ASP A 374 13.34 17.29 -6.52
C ASP A 374 14.19 16.16 -7.10
N TYR A 375 13.55 15.12 -7.63
CA TYR A 375 14.25 13.94 -8.13
C TYR A 375 14.00 13.71 -9.61
N PHE A 376 12.82 13.17 -9.99
CA PHE A 376 12.54 12.96 -11.41
C PHE A 376 11.05 12.72 -11.64
N TRP A 377 10.65 12.81 -12.91
CA TRP A 377 9.33 12.40 -13.37
C TRP A 377 9.48 11.47 -14.56
N SER A 378 8.47 10.59 -14.76
CA SER A 378 8.53 9.59 -15.83
C SER A 378 7.12 9.13 -16.21
N PHE A 379 6.82 9.08 -17.51
CA PHE A 379 5.64 8.39 -18.05
C PHE A 379 5.98 6.92 -18.24
N THR A 380 5.09 6.03 -17.80
CA THR A 380 5.18 4.59 -18.08
C THR A 380 3.95 4.16 -18.86
N MET A 381 4.16 3.35 -19.91
CA MET A 381 3.11 2.89 -20.82
C MET A 381 2.58 1.53 -20.41
N TYR A 382 1.25 1.36 -20.44
CA TYR A 382 0.58 0.10 -20.09
C TYR A 382 -0.52 -0.22 -21.09
N ASP A 383 -0.62 -1.49 -21.45
CA ASP A 383 -1.74 -1.96 -22.28
C ASP A 383 -3.04 -2.03 -21.45
N LEU A 384 -4.17 -2.07 -22.15
CA LEU A 384 -5.48 -2.34 -21.54
C LEU A 384 -6.10 -3.54 -22.25
N PRO A 385 -6.87 -4.38 -21.54
CA PRO A 385 -7.29 -4.23 -20.14
C PRO A 385 -6.31 -4.77 -19.10
N ASN A 386 -5.18 -5.37 -19.50
CA ASN A 386 -4.33 -6.14 -18.59
C ASN A 386 -3.44 -5.28 -17.71
N ARG A 387 -3.08 -4.07 -18.17
CA ARG A 387 -2.22 -3.12 -17.47
C ARG A 387 -0.79 -3.61 -17.30
N PHE A 388 -0.25 -4.25 -18.36
CA PHE A 388 1.14 -4.70 -18.37
C PHE A 388 2.01 -3.76 -19.21
N LEU A 389 3.31 -3.82 -18.98
CA LEU A 389 4.27 -3.07 -19.79
C LEU A 389 4.20 -3.55 -21.26
N VAL A 390 4.42 -2.62 -22.18
CA VAL A 390 4.23 -2.87 -23.62
C VAL A 390 5.57 -3.20 -24.29
N GLU A 391 5.70 -4.42 -24.78
CA GLU A 391 6.88 -4.81 -25.55
C GLU A 391 7.01 -3.95 -26.80
N ASN A 392 8.21 -3.49 -27.11
CA ASN A 392 8.44 -2.63 -28.28
C ASN A 392 9.88 -2.73 -28.79
N SER A 393 10.10 -2.27 -30.02
CA SER A 393 11.36 -2.44 -30.76
C SER A 393 12.56 -1.75 -30.14
N ILE A 394 12.35 -0.76 -29.25
CA ILE A 394 13.45 -0.02 -28.63
C ILE A 394 13.58 -0.32 -27.14
N ASN A 395 12.81 -1.28 -26.64
CA ASN A 395 12.81 -1.68 -25.23
C ASN A 395 12.63 -0.49 -24.28
N ARG A 396 11.77 0.47 -24.69
CA ARG A 396 11.49 1.68 -23.91
C ARG A 396 10.10 1.57 -23.31
N TYR A 397 10.01 1.37 -21.98
CA TYR A 397 8.75 1.19 -21.28
C TYR A 397 8.34 2.45 -20.53
N SER A 398 9.29 3.37 -20.35
CA SER A 398 9.04 4.68 -19.73
C SER A 398 9.92 5.73 -20.36
N ILE A 399 9.52 7.00 -20.21
CA ILE A 399 10.27 8.15 -20.69
C ILE A 399 10.06 9.31 -19.70
N GLY A 400 11.13 10.01 -19.36
CA GLY A 400 11.02 11.08 -18.38
C GLY A 400 12.25 11.94 -18.27
N SER A 401 12.30 12.73 -17.21
CA SER A 401 13.34 13.76 -17.02
C SER A 401 14.77 13.22 -17.01
N GLN A 402 14.95 11.93 -16.70
CA GLN A 402 16.28 11.29 -16.69
C GLN A 402 16.61 10.59 -18.01
N THR A 403 15.70 10.58 -18.98
CA THR A 403 15.94 9.95 -20.28
C THR A 403 16.92 10.80 -21.09
N LYS A 404 18.10 10.23 -21.38
CA LYS A 404 19.20 10.97 -22.03
C LYS A 404 18.84 11.53 -23.40
N SER A 405 17.95 10.84 -24.12
CA SER A 405 17.54 11.25 -25.47
C SER A 405 16.48 12.34 -25.50
N LEU A 406 15.88 12.67 -24.34
CA LEU A 406 14.76 13.60 -24.25
C LEU A 406 15.22 15.02 -24.62
N LYS A 407 14.51 15.66 -25.54
CA LYS A 407 14.85 16.98 -26.05
C LYS A 407 13.77 18.00 -25.78
N LYS A 408 14.20 19.24 -25.53
CA LYS A 408 13.30 20.39 -25.45
C LYS A 408 13.36 21.12 -26.78
N ASP A 409 12.28 21.78 -27.11
CA ASP A 409 12.23 22.69 -28.25
C ASP A 409 12.95 24.02 -27.90
N LYS A 410 13.17 24.87 -28.92
CA LYS A 410 13.92 26.14 -28.76
C LYS A 410 13.30 27.09 -27.73
N ASP A 411 11.99 27.02 -27.57
CA ASP A 411 11.25 27.85 -26.60
C ASP A 411 11.21 27.26 -25.20
N GLY A 412 11.88 26.12 -24.99
CA GLY A 412 11.91 25.43 -23.70
C GLY A 412 10.77 24.44 -23.47
N SER A 413 9.81 24.36 -24.38
CA SER A 413 8.71 23.39 -24.29
C SER A 413 9.25 22.00 -24.57
N MET A 414 8.43 20.99 -24.17
CA MET A 414 8.80 19.59 -24.36
C MET A 414 7.55 18.81 -24.76
N THR A 415 7.64 18.06 -25.85
CA THR A 415 6.58 17.20 -26.32
C THR A 415 7.00 15.74 -26.18
N ILE A 416 6.15 14.92 -25.58
CA ILE A 416 6.29 13.46 -25.53
C ILE A 416 5.30 12.88 -26.56
N TYR A 417 5.79 11.97 -27.38
CA TYR A 417 4.99 11.33 -28.43
C TYR A 417 4.62 9.90 -28.01
N PHE A 418 3.35 9.61 -28.03
CA PHE A 418 2.81 8.27 -27.75
C PHE A 418 2.23 7.71 -29.05
N GLN A 419 2.96 6.81 -29.68
CA GLN A 419 2.47 6.18 -30.91
C GLN A 419 3.14 4.83 -31.13
N MET A 420 2.47 3.96 -31.86
CA MET A 420 2.97 2.62 -32.13
C MET A 420 4.14 2.65 -33.12
N ASP A 421 3.97 3.39 -34.19
CA ASP A 421 4.95 3.42 -35.29
C ASP A 421 6.08 4.41 -35.01
N TYR A 422 7.23 4.14 -35.60
CA TYR A 422 8.43 4.99 -35.49
C TYR A 422 8.10 6.43 -35.90
N PRO A 423 8.37 7.42 -35.03
CA PRO A 423 7.94 8.80 -35.31
C PRO A 423 8.92 9.61 -36.17
N GLY A 424 10.03 9.01 -36.59
CA GLY A 424 11.09 9.70 -37.31
C GLY A 424 12.22 10.17 -36.39
N GLN A 425 13.39 10.35 -36.99
CA GLN A 425 14.63 10.65 -36.26
C GLN A 425 14.53 11.87 -35.34
N GLU A 426 13.79 12.90 -35.76
CA GLU A 426 13.65 14.11 -34.98
C GLU A 426 12.89 13.91 -33.67
N ARG A 427 11.91 12.98 -33.67
CA ARG A 427 11.00 12.73 -32.53
C ARG A 427 11.39 11.51 -31.72
N GLU A 428 12.27 10.66 -32.21
CA GLU A 428 12.65 9.40 -31.56
C GLU A 428 13.08 9.57 -30.11
N GLY A 429 13.81 10.67 -29.82
CA GLY A 429 14.29 10.94 -28.48
C GLY A 429 13.17 11.13 -27.45
N ASN A 430 12.00 11.60 -27.93
CA ASN A 430 10.84 11.93 -27.10
C ASN A 430 9.68 10.96 -27.29
N TRP A 431 9.94 9.77 -27.82
CA TRP A 431 8.92 8.79 -28.20
C TRP A 431 8.80 7.68 -27.17
N LEU A 432 7.57 7.41 -26.74
CA LEU A 432 7.23 6.26 -25.92
C LEU A 432 6.23 5.39 -26.71
N PRO A 433 6.65 4.19 -27.15
CA PRO A 433 5.77 3.35 -28.00
C PRO A 433 4.50 2.91 -27.27
N THR A 434 3.37 2.94 -28.00
CA THR A 434 2.09 2.42 -27.51
C THR A 434 1.85 1.00 -28.01
N PRO A 435 0.93 0.25 -27.39
CA PRO A 435 0.49 -1.02 -27.98
C PRO A 435 -0.41 -0.77 -29.20
N GLU A 436 -0.66 -1.80 -29.98
CA GLU A 436 -1.70 -1.83 -31.00
C GLU A 436 -3.05 -2.09 -30.30
N GLY A 437 -3.67 -1.05 -29.79
CA GLY A 437 -4.94 -1.14 -29.06
C GLY A 437 -5.04 -0.16 -27.92
N PRO A 438 -6.03 -0.37 -27.05
CA PRO A 438 -6.24 0.54 -25.92
C PRO A 438 -5.05 0.54 -24.95
N PHE A 439 -4.79 1.73 -24.39
CA PHE A 439 -3.70 1.90 -23.44
C PHE A 439 -4.01 3.00 -22.42
N TYR A 440 -3.20 3.05 -21.38
CA TYR A 440 -3.12 4.22 -20.53
C TYR A 440 -1.66 4.46 -20.14
N THR A 441 -1.38 5.66 -19.66
CA THR A 441 -0.03 5.98 -19.21
C THR A 441 -0.11 6.64 -17.84
N VAL A 442 0.88 6.34 -17.00
CA VAL A 442 0.99 6.91 -15.67
C VAL A 442 2.22 7.82 -15.63
N LEU A 443 1.99 9.07 -15.23
CA LEU A 443 3.08 10.01 -14.96
C LEU A 443 3.43 9.90 -13.47
N ARG A 444 4.62 9.39 -13.18
CA ARG A 444 5.13 9.32 -11.81
C ARG A 444 6.04 10.52 -11.57
N ILE A 445 5.79 11.27 -10.49
CA ILE A 445 6.59 12.43 -10.13
C ILE A 445 7.13 12.20 -8.72
N TYR A 446 8.45 12.10 -8.58
CA TYR A 446 9.12 11.78 -7.32
C TYR A 446 9.69 13.05 -6.71
N GLY A 447 9.27 13.38 -5.48
CA GLY A 447 9.59 14.63 -4.83
C GLY A 447 8.89 15.82 -5.49
N PRO A 448 7.54 15.76 -5.66
CA PRO A 448 6.83 16.86 -6.31
C PRO A 448 6.91 18.14 -5.48
N ASP A 449 7.00 19.30 -6.15
CA ASP A 449 7.02 20.56 -5.43
C ASP A 449 5.62 20.94 -4.90
N ASP A 450 5.58 22.00 -4.10
CA ASP A 450 4.33 22.44 -3.46
C ASP A 450 3.27 22.91 -4.48
N LYS A 451 3.70 23.44 -5.62
CA LYS A 451 2.75 23.87 -6.66
C LYS A 451 2.01 22.68 -7.27
N LEU A 452 2.72 21.56 -7.43
CA LEU A 452 2.10 20.32 -7.89
C LEU A 452 1.15 19.73 -6.86
N LEU A 453 1.50 19.83 -5.57
CA LEU A 453 0.72 19.25 -4.50
C LEU A 453 -0.51 20.07 -4.11
N ASN A 454 -0.37 21.39 -4.03
CA ASN A 454 -1.36 22.27 -3.41
C ASN A 454 -1.69 23.52 -4.23
N GLY A 455 -0.95 23.78 -5.29
CA GLY A 455 -1.09 25.01 -6.06
C GLY A 455 -2.05 24.88 -7.24
N PRO A 456 -2.11 25.93 -8.07
CA PRO A 456 -3.01 25.94 -9.22
C PRO A 456 -2.49 25.16 -10.43
N TYR A 457 -1.37 24.48 -10.32
CA TYR A 457 -0.76 23.76 -11.45
C TYR A 457 -1.70 22.68 -11.98
N LYS A 458 -1.88 22.68 -13.29
CA LYS A 458 -2.61 21.64 -13.98
C LYS A 458 -1.69 20.95 -14.99
N LEU A 459 -1.75 19.63 -15.05
CA LEU A 459 -1.04 18.89 -16.07
C LEU A 459 -1.67 19.18 -17.44
N PRO A 460 -0.86 19.32 -18.50
CA PRO A 460 -1.41 19.35 -19.85
C PRO A 460 -2.19 18.09 -20.16
N GLU A 461 -3.03 18.16 -21.17
CA GLU A 461 -3.83 17.03 -21.60
C GLU A 461 -3.20 16.36 -22.82
N ILE A 462 -3.52 15.09 -23.00
CA ILE A 462 -3.05 14.33 -24.16
C ILE A 462 -3.92 14.72 -25.36
N ILE A 463 -3.28 14.97 -26.49
CA ILE A 463 -3.93 15.37 -27.74
C ILE A 463 -3.79 14.22 -28.74
N ALA A 464 -4.91 13.86 -29.37
CA ALA A 464 -4.91 12.86 -30.47
C ALA A 464 -4.47 13.53 -31.77
N VAL A 465 -3.62 12.83 -32.51
CA VAL A 465 -3.10 13.27 -33.80
C VAL A 465 -3.44 12.16 -34.81
N GLN A 466 -4.01 12.55 -35.93
CA GLN A 466 -4.38 11.57 -36.97
C GLN A 466 -3.14 10.81 -37.47
N LYS A 467 -3.31 9.52 -37.71
CA LYS A 467 -2.27 8.71 -38.35
C LYS A 467 -2.19 9.11 -39.83
N ASN A 468 -0.99 9.26 -40.34
CA ASN A 468 -0.76 9.54 -41.77
C ASN A 468 -0.90 8.27 -42.61
#